data_873bb815d195a30050af2aa17da4d0e8
#
_entry.id   873bb815d195a30050af2aa17da4d0e8
#
_cell.length_a   1.000
_cell.length_b   1.000
_cell.length_c   1.000
_cell.angle_alpha   90.00
_cell.angle_beta   90.00
_cell.angle_gamma   90.00
#
_symmetry.space_group_name_H-M   'P 1'
#
loop_
_entity.id
_entity.type
_entity.pdbx_description
1 polymer ?
#
loop_
_entity_poly.entity_id
_entity_poly.type
_entity_poly.pdbx_seq_one_letter_code
_entity_poly.pdbx_strand_id
1 'polypeptide(L)'
;MEYKKTLNMPKSGFPMRAGLPKREPEMLRYWEQLDLYNELLKKNEGKPLFSLHDGPPFSNGALHMGHALNKALKDFINRSYAMRGYYTPYIPGWDNHGMPIESAIIKQNKLNHKAMSVADFRTACHQFADHYIDVQREGFKRMGVVADWEHPYKTMDPGFEAREVRVFGQMYKNGHIYKGLKGLKPVYWCPHDETALAEAEIEYQADPCTPTRATPW
;
A
#
# COMPACT_ATOMS: atom_id res chain seq x y z
N MET A 1 29.71 47.81 -21.79
CA MET A 1 30.03 47.30 -20.42
C MET A 1 29.66 45.84 -20.35
N GLU A 2 30.59 45.00 -19.94
CA GLU A 2 30.36 43.55 -19.87
C GLU A 2 29.91 43.23 -18.44
N TYR A 3 28.57 43.28 -18.20
CA TYR A 3 27.96 43.10 -16.89
C TYR A 3 28.18 41.71 -16.26
N LYS A 4 28.61 40.70 -17.04
CA LYS A 4 28.94 39.37 -16.51
C LYS A 4 30.00 39.36 -15.41
N LYS A 5 30.93 40.34 -15.45
CA LYS A 5 32.01 40.45 -14.43
C LYS A 5 31.59 41.12 -13.14
N THR A 6 30.39 41.71 -13.12
CA THR A 6 29.85 42.38 -11.91
C THR A 6 28.87 41.52 -11.14
N LEU A 7 28.55 40.32 -11.65
CA LEU A 7 27.63 39.40 -10.99
C LEU A 7 28.36 38.62 -9.89
N ASN A 8 27.93 38.79 -8.65
CA ASN A 8 28.36 37.97 -7.52
C ASN A 8 27.65 36.61 -7.56
N MET A 9 28.12 35.71 -8.42
CA MET A 9 27.60 34.36 -8.47
C MET A 9 28.11 33.56 -7.27
N PRO A 10 27.25 32.85 -6.50
CA PRO A 10 27.69 32.02 -5.40
C PRO A 10 28.58 30.90 -5.94
N LYS A 11 29.78 30.76 -5.35
CA LYS A 11 30.66 29.64 -5.62
C LYS A 11 30.26 28.52 -4.66
N SER A 12 29.57 27.51 -5.17
CA SER A 12 29.13 26.35 -4.41
C SER A 12 29.70 25.07 -5.00
N GLY A 13 30.05 24.11 -4.16
CA GLY A 13 30.39 22.76 -4.58
C GLY A 13 29.19 21.94 -5.09
N PHE A 14 27.97 22.47 -4.93
CA PHE A 14 26.78 21.83 -5.46
C PHE A 14 26.70 22.02 -6.98
N PRO A 15 26.43 20.93 -7.74
CA PRO A 15 26.27 21.03 -9.18
C PRO A 15 25.04 21.86 -9.54
N MET A 16 25.17 22.74 -10.54
CA MET A 16 24.08 23.62 -11.03
C MET A 16 22.84 22.84 -11.51
N ARG A 17 23.04 21.61 -11.94
CA ARG A 17 21.96 20.68 -12.33
C ARG A 17 21.91 19.54 -11.33
N ALA A 18 20.73 19.28 -10.79
CA ALA A 18 20.55 18.20 -9.82
C ALA A 18 20.91 16.82 -10.40
N GLY A 19 20.56 16.55 -11.67
CA GLY A 19 20.87 15.30 -12.36
C GLY A 19 20.30 14.07 -11.64
N LEU A 20 19.15 14.22 -10.95
CA LEU A 20 18.56 13.23 -10.07
C LEU A 20 18.43 11.82 -10.68
N PRO A 21 17.99 11.65 -11.94
CA PRO A 21 17.88 10.31 -12.54
C PRO A 21 19.19 9.50 -12.54
N LYS A 22 20.33 10.17 -12.54
CA LYS A 22 21.65 9.53 -12.47
C LYS A 22 22.16 9.39 -11.05
N ARG A 23 21.96 10.41 -10.21
CA ARG A 23 22.50 10.46 -8.85
C ARG A 23 21.72 9.63 -7.84
N GLU A 24 20.39 9.59 -7.97
CA GLU A 24 19.56 8.82 -7.03
C GLU A 24 19.93 7.33 -7.00
N PRO A 25 20.10 6.61 -8.13
CA PRO A 25 20.54 5.21 -8.08
C PRO A 25 21.90 5.00 -7.40
N GLU A 26 22.81 5.98 -7.49
CA GLU A 26 24.11 5.92 -6.81
C GLU A 26 23.93 6.11 -5.30
N MET A 27 23.06 7.03 -4.88
CA MET A 27 22.72 7.24 -3.48
C MET A 27 22.03 6.03 -2.87
N LEU A 28 21.09 5.40 -3.58
CA LEU A 28 20.41 4.21 -3.11
C LEU A 28 21.37 3.04 -2.90
N ARG A 29 22.29 2.81 -3.84
CA ARG A 29 23.34 1.80 -3.68
C ARG A 29 24.25 2.10 -2.47
N TYR A 30 24.59 3.34 -2.25
CA TYR A 30 25.37 3.73 -1.08
C TYR A 30 24.60 3.47 0.22
N TRP A 31 23.31 3.79 0.29
CA TRP A 31 22.48 3.50 1.46
C TRP A 31 22.30 2.01 1.72
N GLU A 32 22.21 1.21 0.67
CA GLU A 32 22.17 -0.24 0.77
C GLU A 32 23.49 -0.81 1.31
N GLN A 33 24.63 -0.33 0.80
CA GLN A 33 25.96 -0.71 1.32
C GLN A 33 26.17 -0.35 2.79
N LEU A 34 25.58 0.76 3.23
CA LEU A 34 25.61 1.18 4.64
C LEU A 34 24.62 0.42 5.53
N ASP A 35 23.72 -0.36 4.97
CA ASP A 35 22.58 -0.93 5.70
C ASP A 35 21.82 0.16 6.48
N LEU A 36 21.48 1.26 5.78
CA LEU A 36 21.01 2.51 6.38
C LEU A 36 19.87 2.32 7.37
N TYR A 37 18.91 1.42 7.07
CA TYR A 37 17.77 1.17 7.96
C TYR A 37 18.23 0.63 9.32
N ASN A 38 19.03 -0.43 9.32
CA ASN A 38 19.50 -1.05 10.56
C ASN A 38 20.48 -0.16 11.33
N GLU A 39 21.32 0.60 10.65
CA GLU A 39 22.23 1.57 11.29
C GLU A 39 21.45 2.71 11.96
N LEU A 40 20.34 3.19 11.37
CA LEU A 40 19.47 4.18 12.02
C LEU A 40 18.79 3.61 13.27
N LEU A 41 18.28 2.38 13.21
CA LEU A 41 17.69 1.70 14.36
C LEU A 41 18.71 1.50 15.47
N LYS A 42 19.89 0.98 15.15
CA LYS A 42 21.00 0.77 16.09
C LYS A 42 21.46 2.07 16.78
N LYS A 43 21.58 3.15 15.99
CA LYS A 43 21.94 4.48 16.53
C LYS A 43 20.93 4.98 17.57
N ASN A 44 19.67 4.67 17.40
CA ASN A 44 18.58 5.11 18.27
C ASN A 44 18.07 4.01 19.23
N GLU A 45 18.78 2.93 19.36
CA GLU A 45 18.44 1.85 20.29
C GLU A 45 18.36 2.38 21.74
N GLY A 46 17.34 1.94 22.47
CA GLY A 46 17.08 2.39 23.83
C GLY A 46 16.49 3.81 23.96
N LYS A 47 16.25 4.50 22.84
CA LYS A 47 15.57 5.80 22.82
C LYS A 47 14.03 5.63 22.82
N PRO A 48 13.26 6.70 23.10
CA PRO A 48 11.81 6.63 23.05
C PRO A 48 11.31 6.08 21.71
N LEU A 49 10.38 5.14 21.78
CA LEU A 49 9.78 4.52 20.59
C LEU A 49 8.83 5.49 19.89
N PHE A 50 8.98 5.63 18.58
CA PHE A 50 7.96 6.16 17.69
C PHE A 50 7.65 5.11 16.62
N SER A 51 6.46 4.54 16.65
CA SER A 51 6.01 3.54 15.68
C SER A 51 4.89 4.12 14.80
N LEU A 52 5.16 4.22 13.51
CA LEU A 52 4.16 4.59 12.52
C LEU A 52 3.64 3.32 11.85
N HIS A 53 2.36 3.02 12.06
CA HIS A 53 1.73 1.88 11.38
C HIS A 53 1.52 2.19 9.89
N ASP A 54 1.92 1.24 9.05
CA ASP A 54 1.69 1.36 7.61
C ASP A 54 0.25 0.95 7.26
N GLY A 55 -0.55 1.88 6.70
CA GLY A 55 -1.77 1.51 6.00
C GLY A 55 -1.36 0.82 4.69
N PRO A 56 -1.59 -0.49 4.56
CA PRO A 56 -1.02 -1.28 3.50
C PRO A 56 -1.71 -1.01 2.16
N PRO A 57 -0.98 -0.87 1.05
CA PRO A 57 -1.58 -0.82 -0.27
C PRO A 57 -2.09 -2.20 -0.70
N PHE A 58 -3.06 -2.22 -1.61
CA PHE A 58 -3.45 -3.45 -2.30
C PHE A 58 -2.34 -3.91 -3.25
N SER A 59 -2.09 -5.22 -3.28
CA SER A 59 -1.13 -5.84 -4.21
C SER A 59 -1.81 -6.22 -5.54
N ASN A 60 -2.47 -5.26 -6.19
CA ASN A 60 -3.32 -5.47 -7.37
C ASN A 60 -2.81 -4.80 -8.65
N GLY A 61 -1.64 -4.18 -8.61
CA GLY A 61 -1.07 -3.46 -9.76
C GLY A 61 0.22 -2.72 -9.42
N ALA A 62 0.76 -2.03 -10.43
CA ALA A 62 1.93 -1.19 -10.27
C ALA A 62 1.63 0.06 -9.42
N LEU A 63 2.69 0.75 -8.98
CA LEU A 63 2.56 1.99 -8.22
C LEU A 63 1.92 3.10 -9.05
N HIS A 64 1.11 3.90 -8.38
CA HIS A 64 0.57 5.16 -8.90
C HIS A 64 0.93 6.33 -7.97
N MET A 65 0.63 7.56 -8.40
CA MET A 65 0.99 8.77 -7.64
C MET A 65 0.45 8.80 -6.21
N GLY A 66 -0.71 8.20 -5.95
CA GLY A 66 -1.26 8.06 -4.60
C GLY A 66 -0.38 7.22 -3.69
N HIS A 67 0.16 6.11 -4.19
CA HIS A 67 1.14 5.29 -3.47
C HIS A 67 2.41 6.08 -3.18
N ALA A 68 2.93 6.81 -4.18
CA ALA A 68 4.12 7.63 -4.03
C ALA A 68 3.95 8.70 -2.95
N LEU A 69 2.85 9.45 -2.99
CA LEU A 69 2.54 10.48 -2.00
C LEU A 69 2.42 9.88 -0.59
N ASN A 70 1.66 8.80 -0.44
CA ASN A 70 1.44 8.14 0.85
C ASN A 70 2.77 7.68 1.48
N LYS A 71 3.60 6.95 0.73
CA LYS A 71 4.87 6.42 1.25
C LYS A 71 5.90 7.52 1.48
N ALA A 72 5.98 8.54 0.63
CA ALA A 72 6.88 9.67 0.82
C ALA A 72 6.55 10.45 2.10
N LEU A 73 5.28 10.72 2.38
CA LEU A 73 4.86 11.40 3.61
C LEU A 73 5.19 10.59 4.86
N LYS A 74 4.98 9.28 4.84
CA LYS A 74 5.35 8.38 5.94
C LYS A 74 6.86 8.33 6.16
N ASP A 75 7.63 8.27 5.08
CA ASP A 75 9.09 8.31 5.14
C ASP A 75 9.61 9.62 5.74
N PHE A 76 9.03 10.77 5.35
CA PHE A 76 9.39 12.07 5.94
C PHE A 76 9.14 12.10 7.45
N ILE A 77 8.01 11.57 7.91
CA ILE A 77 7.69 11.49 9.34
C ILE A 77 8.70 10.60 10.05
N ASN A 78 8.92 9.38 9.58
CA ASN A 78 9.86 8.44 10.21
C ASN A 78 11.28 9.00 10.27
N ARG A 79 11.78 9.58 9.18
CA ARG A 79 13.11 10.21 9.16
C ARG A 79 13.19 11.41 10.10
N SER A 80 12.14 12.24 10.16
CA SER A 80 12.09 13.38 11.08
C SER A 80 12.22 12.93 12.53
N TYR A 81 11.48 11.91 12.94
CA TYR A 81 11.55 11.36 14.29
C TYR A 81 12.90 10.67 14.55
N ALA A 82 13.44 9.91 13.59
CA ALA A 82 14.74 9.30 13.70
C ALA A 82 15.87 10.35 13.93
N MET A 83 15.85 11.44 13.16
CA MET A 83 16.80 12.56 13.32
C MET A 83 16.65 13.28 14.66
N ARG A 84 15.46 13.27 15.24
CA ARG A 84 15.17 13.82 16.58
C ARG A 84 15.57 12.85 17.71
N GLY A 85 16.12 11.68 17.40
CA GLY A 85 16.61 10.71 18.37
C GLY A 85 15.54 9.75 18.89
N TYR A 86 14.50 9.46 18.13
CA TYR A 86 13.54 8.41 18.44
C TYR A 86 13.95 7.10 17.77
N TYR A 87 13.64 5.98 18.42
CA TYR A 87 13.70 4.66 17.80
C TYR A 87 12.47 4.48 16.91
N THR A 88 12.67 4.38 15.60
CA THR A 88 11.60 4.44 14.59
C THR A 88 11.55 3.19 13.70
N PRO A 89 11.17 2.02 14.24
CA PRO A 89 10.98 0.85 13.39
C PRO A 89 9.79 1.10 12.44
N TYR A 90 10.03 0.88 11.15
CA TYR A 90 9.00 0.99 10.13
C TYR A 90 8.91 -0.30 9.32
N ILE A 91 7.83 -1.05 9.54
CA ILE A 91 7.55 -2.32 8.87
C ILE A 91 6.47 -2.04 7.83
N PRO A 92 6.80 -2.12 6.52
CA PRO A 92 5.82 -1.95 5.47
C PRO A 92 4.88 -3.16 5.40
N GLY A 93 3.70 -2.97 4.83
CA GLY A 93 2.75 -4.06 4.67
C GLY A 93 2.02 -4.01 3.34
N TRP A 94 1.30 -5.10 3.05
CA TRP A 94 0.41 -5.25 1.90
C TRP A 94 -0.92 -5.87 2.28
N ASP A 95 -1.99 -5.32 1.70
CA ASP A 95 -3.33 -5.89 1.75
C ASP A 95 -3.54 -6.77 0.51
N ASN A 96 -3.79 -8.07 0.73
CA ASN A 96 -3.67 -9.09 -0.31
C ASN A 96 -4.98 -9.81 -0.59
N HIS A 97 -6.09 -9.42 0.04
CA HIS A 97 -7.36 -10.12 -0.06
C HIS A 97 -8.45 -9.31 -0.76
N GLY A 98 -9.49 -10.04 -1.18
CA GLY A 98 -10.75 -9.49 -1.62
C GLY A 98 -10.79 -9.06 -3.08
N MET A 99 -11.88 -8.38 -3.39
CA MET A 99 -12.26 -7.99 -4.75
C MET A 99 -11.20 -7.19 -5.53
N PRO A 100 -10.38 -6.32 -4.93
CA PRO A 100 -9.33 -5.61 -5.66
C PRO A 100 -8.30 -6.55 -6.32
N ILE A 101 -7.97 -7.66 -5.68
CA ILE A 101 -7.06 -8.66 -6.23
C ILE A 101 -7.78 -9.56 -7.24
N GLU A 102 -8.95 -10.06 -6.87
CA GLU A 102 -9.76 -10.96 -7.70
C GLU A 102 -10.14 -10.32 -9.04
N SER A 103 -10.67 -9.09 -9.00
CA SER A 103 -11.03 -8.36 -10.22
C SER A 103 -9.81 -8.03 -11.09
N ALA A 104 -8.68 -7.71 -10.47
CA ALA A 104 -7.46 -7.41 -11.20
C ALA A 104 -6.94 -8.62 -11.96
N ILE A 105 -6.84 -9.79 -11.31
CA ILE A 105 -6.36 -11.02 -11.97
C ILE A 105 -7.31 -11.49 -13.08
N ILE A 106 -8.63 -11.40 -12.85
CA ILE A 106 -9.63 -11.77 -13.85
C ILE A 106 -9.46 -10.91 -15.12
N LYS A 107 -9.34 -9.58 -14.94
CA LYS A 107 -9.17 -8.65 -16.07
C LYS A 107 -7.84 -8.85 -16.80
N GLN A 108 -6.74 -8.95 -16.07
CA GLN A 108 -5.40 -9.00 -16.67
C GLN A 108 -5.13 -10.34 -17.34
N ASN A 109 -5.52 -11.45 -16.71
CA ASN A 109 -5.25 -12.78 -17.21
C ASN A 109 -6.42 -13.37 -18.01
N LYS A 110 -7.53 -12.61 -18.14
CA LYS A 110 -8.78 -13.07 -18.82
C LYS A 110 -9.26 -14.42 -18.27
N LEU A 111 -9.15 -14.60 -16.95
CA LEU A 111 -9.51 -15.85 -16.29
C LEU A 111 -11.03 -16.05 -16.26
N ASN A 112 -11.47 -17.26 -16.60
CA ASN A 112 -12.84 -17.68 -16.31
C ASN A 112 -12.88 -18.34 -14.93
N HIS A 113 -12.97 -17.52 -13.88
CA HIS A 113 -12.98 -17.99 -12.49
C HIS A 113 -14.14 -18.93 -12.17
N LYS A 114 -15.29 -18.81 -12.89
CA LYS A 114 -16.46 -19.70 -12.74
C LYS A 114 -16.19 -21.13 -13.23
N ALA A 115 -15.18 -21.33 -14.07
CA ALA A 115 -14.78 -22.65 -14.57
C ALA A 115 -13.62 -23.28 -13.77
N MET A 116 -13.09 -22.57 -12.75
CA MET A 116 -11.99 -23.02 -11.92
C MET A 116 -12.50 -23.56 -10.57
N SER A 117 -11.70 -24.43 -9.93
CA SER A 117 -11.96 -24.73 -8.53
C SER A 117 -11.62 -23.51 -7.65
N VAL A 118 -12.30 -23.38 -6.51
CA VAL A 118 -12.04 -22.29 -5.55
C VAL A 118 -10.57 -22.31 -5.08
N ALA A 119 -10.00 -23.49 -4.88
CA ALA A 119 -8.61 -23.65 -4.46
C ALA A 119 -7.63 -23.15 -5.52
N ASP A 120 -7.86 -23.50 -6.79
CA ASP A 120 -7.01 -23.05 -7.90
C ASP A 120 -7.10 -21.54 -8.09
N PHE A 121 -8.30 -20.97 -8.00
CA PHE A 121 -8.49 -19.53 -8.09
C PHE A 121 -7.80 -18.78 -6.94
N ARG A 122 -7.92 -19.27 -5.69
CA ARG A 122 -7.19 -18.69 -4.54
C ARG A 122 -5.69 -18.76 -4.74
N THR A 123 -5.17 -19.88 -5.24
CA THR A 123 -3.73 -20.03 -5.54
C THR A 123 -3.29 -19.02 -6.61
N ALA A 124 -4.08 -18.83 -7.66
CA ALA A 124 -3.78 -17.85 -8.69
C ALA A 124 -3.79 -16.40 -8.13
N CYS A 125 -4.76 -16.06 -7.28
CA CYS A 125 -4.81 -14.76 -6.60
C CYS A 125 -3.58 -14.54 -5.71
N HIS A 126 -3.15 -15.55 -4.95
CA HIS A 126 -1.96 -15.48 -4.11
C HIS A 126 -0.70 -15.21 -4.92
N GLN A 127 -0.48 -15.95 -6.00
CA GLN A 127 0.67 -15.75 -6.89
C GLN A 127 0.65 -14.36 -7.56
N PHE A 128 -0.52 -13.90 -7.94
CA PHE A 128 -0.70 -12.56 -8.50
C PHE A 128 -0.34 -11.48 -7.48
N ALA A 129 -0.82 -11.62 -6.24
CA ALA A 129 -0.52 -10.70 -5.16
C ALA A 129 0.98 -10.67 -4.85
N ASP A 130 1.64 -11.82 -4.73
CA ASP A 130 3.09 -11.92 -4.50
C ASP A 130 3.90 -11.22 -5.59
N HIS A 131 3.53 -11.41 -6.86
CA HIS A 131 4.17 -10.72 -7.97
C HIS A 131 4.10 -9.18 -7.80
N TYR A 132 2.92 -8.65 -7.48
CA TYR A 132 2.77 -7.20 -7.33
C TYR A 132 3.38 -6.65 -6.03
N ILE A 133 3.50 -7.44 -4.98
CA ILE A 133 4.31 -7.08 -3.81
C ILE A 133 5.74 -6.78 -4.23
N ASP A 134 6.35 -7.66 -5.02
CA ASP A 134 7.73 -7.47 -5.47
C ASP A 134 7.87 -6.24 -6.37
N VAL A 135 6.96 -6.06 -7.34
CA VAL A 135 6.94 -4.88 -8.22
C VAL A 135 6.81 -3.59 -7.41
N GLN A 136 5.91 -3.55 -6.43
CA GLN A 136 5.70 -2.37 -5.59
C GLN A 136 6.87 -2.15 -4.62
N ARG A 137 7.43 -3.20 -4.03
CA ARG A 137 8.62 -3.12 -3.16
C ARG A 137 9.78 -2.44 -3.88
N GLU A 138 10.11 -2.90 -5.07
CA GLU A 138 11.18 -2.31 -5.88
C GLU A 138 10.89 -0.84 -6.24
N GLY A 139 9.63 -0.52 -6.53
CA GLY A 139 9.23 0.86 -6.77
C GLY A 139 9.40 1.76 -5.53
N PHE A 140 9.01 1.30 -4.35
CA PHE A 140 9.20 2.05 -3.09
C PHE A 140 10.68 2.18 -2.71
N LYS A 141 11.47 1.11 -2.89
CA LYS A 141 12.93 1.17 -2.71
C LYS A 141 13.54 2.19 -3.68
N ARG A 142 13.09 2.22 -4.95
CA ARG A 142 13.54 3.19 -5.95
C ARG A 142 13.20 4.64 -5.57
N MET A 143 12.10 4.87 -4.86
CA MET A 143 11.74 6.18 -4.32
C MET A 143 12.58 6.58 -3.09
N GLY A 144 13.39 5.69 -2.57
CA GLY A 144 14.27 5.93 -1.42
C GLY A 144 13.56 5.83 -0.07
N VAL A 145 12.42 5.15 0.01
CA VAL A 145 11.73 4.91 1.28
C VAL A 145 12.57 3.96 2.15
N VAL A 146 12.85 4.37 3.38
CA VAL A 146 13.64 3.60 4.36
C VAL A 146 12.71 2.81 5.26
N ALA A 147 12.78 1.48 5.16
CA ALA A 147 11.88 0.56 5.87
C ALA A 147 12.51 -0.84 5.96
N ASP A 148 11.92 -1.72 6.79
CA ASP A 148 12.24 -3.16 6.79
C ASP A 148 11.61 -3.85 5.57
N TRP A 149 12.30 -3.79 4.44
CA TRP A 149 11.82 -4.43 3.21
C TRP A 149 11.98 -5.94 3.19
N GLU A 150 12.78 -6.50 4.08
CA GLU A 150 13.04 -7.93 4.17
C GLU A 150 11.96 -8.68 4.98
N HIS A 151 11.35 -7.98 5.96
CA HIS A 151 10.33 -8.57 6.84
C HIS A 151 9.02 -7.78 6.82
N PRO A 152 8.42 -7.54 5.65
CA PRO A 152 7.13 -6.88 5.57
C PRO A 152 6.03 -7.76 6.16
N TYR A 153 4.90 -7.17 6.56
CA TYR A 153 3.72 -7.97 6.83
C TYR A 153 2.84 -8.09 5.59
N LYS A 154 2.27 -9.26 5.39
CA LYS A 154 1.30 -9.55 4.33
C LYS A 154 0.03 -10.13 4.96
N THR A 155 -1.13 -9.57 4.61
CA THR A 155 -2.40 -10.03 5.20
C THR A 155 -2.72 -11.47 4.81
N MET A 156 -2.17 -11.97 3.71
CA MET A 156 -2.31 -13.35 3.25
C MET A 156 -1.36 -14.36 3.93
N ASP A 157 -0.46 -13.90 4.80
CA ASP A 157 0.43 -14.82 5.51
C ASP A 157 -0.39 -15.63 6.54
N PRO A 158 -0.22 -16.96 6.63
CA PRO A 158 -0.98 -17.80 7.55
C PRO A 158 -0.89 -17.34 9.01
N GLY A 159 0.26 -16.79 9.40
CA GLY A 159 0.47 -16.24 10.74
C GLY A 159 -0.35 -14.98 10.98
N PHE A 160 -0.59 -14.16 9.96
CA PHE A 160 -1.46 -12.97 10.03
C PHE A 160 -2.92 -13.39 10.14
N GLU A 161 -3.40 -14.25 9.24
CA GLU A 161 -4.76 -14.81 9.25
C GLU A 161 -5.10 -15.48 10.60
N ALA A 162 -4.17 -16.27 11.14
CA ALA A 162 -4.36 -16.91 12.45
C ALA A 162 -4.54 -15.90 13.59
N ARG A 163 -3.87 -14.73 13.53
CA ARG A 163 -4.04 -13.67 14.52
C ARG A 163 -5.40 -12.99 14.39
N GLU A 164 -5.87 -12.75 13.17
CA GLU A 164 -7.22 -12.19 12.92
C GLU A 164 -8.30 -13.10 13.47
N VAL A 165 -8.23 -14.41 13.19
CA VAL A 165 -9.18 -15.41 13.74
C VAL A 165 -9.14 -15.43 15.26
N ARG A 166 -7.94 -15.29 15.86
CA ARG A 166 -7.80 -15.24 17.32
C ARG A 166 -8.46 -14.00 17.92
N VAL A 167 -8.26 -12.82 17.30
CA VAL A 167 -8.89 -11.57 17.73
C VAL A 167 -10.41 -11.67 17.60
N PHE A 168 -10.91 -12.18 16.47
CA PHE A 168 -12.34 -12.44 16.28
C PHE A 168 -12.90 -13.35 17.37
N GLY A 169 -12.22 -14.45 17.68
CA GLY A 169 -12.61 -15.37 18.74
C GLY A 169 -12.64 -14.71 20.13
N GLN A 170 -11.69 -13.81 20.40
CA GLN A 170 -11.67 -13.04 21.66
C GLN A 170 -12.84 -12.05 21.75
N MET A 171 -13.16 -11.37 20.65
CA MET A 171 -14.32 -10.48 20.56
C MET A 171 -15.63 -11.24 20.78
N TYR A 172 -15.74 -12.44 20.23
CA TYR A 172 -16.90 -13.33 20.47
C TYR A 172 -17.02 -13.70 21.95
N LYS A 173 -15.92 -14.12 22.59
CA LYS A 173 -15.91 -14.47 24.03
C LYS A 173 -16.28 -13.29 24.92
N ASN A 174 -15.91 -12.08 24.51
CA ASN A 174 -16.25 -10.85 25.25
C ASN A 174 -17.69 -10.36 24.98
N GLY A 175 -18.48 -11.08 24.17
CA GLY A 175 -19.87 -10.72 23.87
C GLY A 175 -20.04 -9.58 22.85
N HIS A 176 -18.97 -9.14 22.18
CA HIS A 176 -19.06 -8.12 21.14
C HIS A 176 -19.61 -8.64 19.82
N ILE A 177 -19.52 -9.95 19.59
CA ILE A 177 -20.00 -10.63 18.40
C ILE A 177 -21.03 -11.67 18.79
N TYR A 178 -22.18 -11.63 18.14
CA TYR A 178 -23.26 -12.60 18.36
C TYR A 178 -23.97 -12.91 17.03
N LYS A 179 -24.60 -14.08 16.95
CA LYS A 179 -25.45 -14.45 15.83
C LYS A 179 -26.86 -13.91 16.07
N GLY A 180 -27.36 -13.09 15.17
CA GLY A 180 -28.69 -12.50 15.25
C GLY A 180 -29.36 -12.38 13.89
N LEU A 181 -30.64 -12.07 13.89
CA LEU A 181 -31.36 -11.70 12.67
C LEU A 181 -31.00 -10.25 12.36
N LYS A 182 -30.45 -10.02 11.16
CA LYS A 182 -30.19 -8.68 10.66
C LYS A 182 -31.42 -8.18 9.90
N GLY A 183 -31.87 -6.97 10.22
CA GLY A 183 -32.85 -6.29 9.39
C GLY A 183 -32.36 -6.13 7.95
N LEU A 184 -33.26 -6.22 6.97
CA LEU A 184 -32.92 -5.97 5.59
C LEU A 184 -32.45 -4.52 5.43
N LYS A 185 -31.29 -4.34 4.82
CA LYS A 185 -30.75 -3.03 4.47
C LYS A 185 -30.48 -3.02 2.97
N PRO A 186 -30.95 -1.99 2.21
CA PRO A 186 -30.56 -1.82 0.83
C PRO A 186 -29.04 -1.70 0.72
N VAL A 187 -28.46 -2.35 -0.26
CA VAL A 187 -27.04 -2.31 -0.58
C VAL A 187 -26.85 -2.02 -2.06
N TYR A 188 -25.76 -1.38 -2.41
CA TYR A 188 -25.34 -1.32 -3.81
C TYR A 188 -24.86 -2.71 -4.21
N TRP A 189 -25.37 -3.21 -5.31
CA TRP A 189 -25.09 -4.56 -5.77
C TRP A 189 -24.59 -4.53 -7.21
N CYS A 190 -23.44 -5.17 -7.47
CA CYS A 190 -22.96 -5.39 -8.83
C CYS A 190 -23.49 -6.73 -9.37
N PRO A 191 -24.38 -6.73 -10.36
CA PRO A 191 -24.90 -7.97 -10.93
C PRO A 191 -23.88 -8.72 -11.78
N HIS A 192 -22.81 -8.05 -12.22
CA HIS A 192 -21.71 -8.67 -12.98
C HIS A 192 -20.77 -9.46 -12.09
N ASP A 193 -20.37 -8.86 -10.97
CA ASP A 193 -19.46 -9.48 -10.00
C ASP A 193 -20.22 -10.28 -8.91
N GLU A 194 -21.55 -10.20 -8.90
CA GLU A 194 -22.45 -10.91 -7.97
C GLU A 194 -22.10 -10.61 -6.50
N THR A 195 -21.77 -9.34 -6.19
CA THR A 195 -21.34 -8.90 -4.85
C THR A 195 -21.90 -7.54 -4.45
N ALA A 196 -21.96 -7.29 -3.14
CA ALA A 196 -22.23 -5.96 -2.61
C ALA A 196 -21.00 -5.07 -2.77
N LEU A 197 -21.24 -3.80 -3.09
CA LEU A 197 -20.19 -2.79 -3.26
C LEU A 197 -20.08 -1.94 -2.01
N ALA A 198 -18.83 -1.58 -1.65
CA ALA A 198 -18.58 -0.51 -0.70
C ALA A 198 -18.82 0.86 -1.36
N GLU A 199 -19.12 1.88 -0.56
CA GLU A 199 -19.42 3.22 -1.07
C GLU A 199 -18.27 3.82 -1.90
N ALA A 200 -17.02 3.49 -1.55
CA ALA A 200 -15.82 3.91 -2.27
C ALA A 200 -15.66 3.26 -3.66
N GLU A 201 -16.40 2.20 -3.94
CA GLU A 201 -16.35 1.46 -5.21
C GLU A 201 -17.44 1.90 -6.19
N ILE A 202 -18.27 2.88 -5.80
CA ILE A 202 -19.40 3.36 -6.58
C ILE A 202 -18.98 4.58 -7.38
N GLU A 203 -19.15 4.51 -8.69
CA GLU A 203 -18.98 5.65 -9.58
C GLU A 203 -20.35 6.15 -10.07
N TYR A 204 -20.55 7.46 -10.01
CA TYR A 204 -21.75 8.10 -10.51
C TYR A 204 -21.46 8.75 -11.85
N GLN A 205 -22.27 8.41 -12.86
CA GLN A 205 -22.22 9.08 -14.15
C GLN A 205 -23.64 9.45 -14.59
N ALA A 206 -23.75 10.49 -15.43
CA ALA A 206 -25.02 10.85 -16.03
C ALA A 206 -25.40 9.79 -17.08
N ASP A 207 -26.49 9.11 -16.85
CA ASP A 207 -27.05 8.15 -17.81
C ASP A 207 -28.34 8.76 -18.44
N PRO A 208 -28.43 8.86 -19.77
CA PRO A 208 -29.61 9.39 -20.44
C PRO A 208 -30.81 8.41 -20.45
N CYS A 209 -30.85 7.47 -19.52
CA CYS A 209 -31.97 6.54 -19.39
C CYS A 209 -33.29 7.28 -19.17
N THR A 210 -34.29 6.94 -19.96
CA THR A 210 -35.69 7.33 -19.71
C THR A 210 -36.14 6.68 -18.40
N PRO A 211 -36.65 7.46 -17.41
CA PRO A 211 -37.12 6.88 -16.17
C PRO A 211 -38.25 5.87 -16.48
N THR A 212 -37.97 4.60 -16.27
CA THR A 212 -39.00 3.57 -16.23
C THR A 212 -39.90 3.90 -15.04
N ARG A 213 -41.18 4.21 -15.30
CA ARG A 213 -42.18 4.35 -14.25
C ARG A 213 -42.17 3.11 -13.37
N ALA A 214 -41.73 3.29 -12.13
CA ALA A 214 -41.98 2.28 -11.12
C ALA A 214 -43.50 2.13 -10.99
N THR A 215 -44.03 0.98 -11.37
CA THR A 215 -45.39 0.62 -11.01
C THR A 215 -45.40 0.36 -9.52
N PRO A 216 -46.26 1.05 -8.73
CA PRO A 216 -46.40 0.73 -7.31
C PRO A 216 -47.00 -0.67 -7.22
N TRP A 217 -46.41 -1.49 -6.37
CA TRP A 217 -46.96 -2.77 -5.89
C TRP A 217 -48.01 -2.52 -4.83
#